data_3d69d66004c0b65c1f65f002e8e48098
#
_entry.id   3d69d66004c0b65c1f65f002e8e48098
#
_cell.length_a   1.000
_cell.length_b   1.000
_cell.length_c   1.000
_cell.angle_alpha   90.00
_cell.angle_beta   90.00
_cell.angle_gamma   90.00
#
_symmetry.space_group_name_H-M   'P 1'
#
loop_
_entity.id
_entity.type
_entity.pdbx_description
1 polymer ?
#
loop_
_entity_poly.entity_id
_entity_poly.type
_entity_poly.pdbx_seq_one_letter_code
_entity_poly.pdbx_strand_id
1 'polypeptide(L)'
;EELICPDPENPLDCYPKLFVPTNEWQTIKPGQDIPPGLHVRLNIDTLEKEAKLMSADEKDEPVQEVVVGGELQDHSREAITENLQKLHELKHPEVKQEHAHRTKVSQGDLSNFDAACLEIESFKPHESDVERLHLALDTLEELSHDIEFGVKLTSDKAIFQSLVNIANSASDPKITEKVYRVMGSSLRNNPEAISNILTNFDKSYVDNLFEQLANENDVLQKRILGIIQALVQNSHFARQYFSFDHSSGLNDLIAIFPKLGPNSKSRASNILEDLQLFPVTNDRRSLEDQDPESQVSKFIQNSFVGNKLDEKNFKSYFDQLVNLHQLNKSLRPSGDFLNWLAEEVESRKENKKRDDYSQEDKDFDEYMLRARHEVFGNPMGLRKAIADEL
;
A
#
# COMPACT_ATOMS: atom_id res chain seq x y z
N GLU A 1 18.35 -42.56 13.82
CA GLU A 1 18.30 -41.33 13.00
C GLU A 1 17.90 -41.73 11.59
N GLU A 2 16.86 -41.08 11.07
CA GLU A 2 16.39 -41.32 9.71
C GLU A 2 17.34 -40.64 8.73
N LEU A 3 17.93 -41.41 7.77
CA LEU A 3 18.87 -40.92 6.77
C LEU A 3 18.17 -40.79 5.41
N ILE A 4 18.53 -39.77 4.69
CA ILE A 4 18.18 -39.59 3.28
C ILE A 4 19.37 -39.96 2.46
N CYS A 5 19.22 -40.94 1.56
CA CYS A 5 20.25 -41.39 0.65
C CYS A 5 19.81 -41.12 -0.80
N PRO A 6 20.31 -40.05 -1.45
CA PRO A 6 19.93 -39.71 -2.82
C PRO A 6 20.33 -40.79 -3.83
N ASP A 7 21.46 -41.45 -3.58
CA ASP A 7 21.93 -42.57 -4.37
C ASP A 7 22.03 -43.83 -3.48
N PRO A 8 21.19 -44.84 -3.72
CA PRO A 8 21.23 -46.09 -2.96
C PRO A 8 22.53 -46.88 -3.11
N GLU A 9 23.30 -46.65 -4.16
CA GLU A 9 24.55 -47.33 -4.44
C GLU A 9 25.77 -46.67 -3.79
N ASN A 10 25.63 -45.42 -3.31
CA ASN A 10 26.70 -44.68 -2.65
C ASN A 10 26.35 -44.28 -1.19
N PRO A 11 26.69 -45.11 -0.19
CA PRO A 11 26.40 -44.83 1.22
C PRO A 11 27.06 -43.55 1.77
N LEU A 12 28.09 -43.02 1.09
CA LEU A 12 28.80 -41.80 1.52
C LEU A 12 28.01 -40.52 1.26
N ASP A 13 26.96 -40.56 0.42
CA ASP A 13 26.13 -39.40 0.11
C ASP A 13 24.87 -39.30 0.99
N CYS A 14 24.70 -40.24 1.93
CA CYS A 14 23.61 -40.21 2.89
C CYS A 14 23.80 -39.10 3.91
N TYR A 15 22.72 -38.43 4.25
CA TYR A 15 22.69 -37.37 5.28
C TYR A 15 21.45 -37.48 6.18
N PRO A 16 21.51 -36.94 7.42
CA PRO A 16 20.35 -36.96 8.33
C PRO A 16 19.16 -36.25 7.75
N LYS A 17 17.99 -36.81 7.92
CA LYS A 17 16.70 -36.15 7.56
C LYS A 17 16.46 -34.88 8.37
N LEU A 18 16.82 -34.89 9.66
CA LEU A 18 16.79 -33.71 10.47
C LEU A 18 18.03 -32.87 10.27
N PHE A 19 17.92 -31.63 9.86
CA PHE A 19 19.04 -30.71 9.73
C PHE A 19 19.68 -30.47 11.10
N VAL A 20 21.00 -30.68 11.20
CA VAL A 20 21.78 -30.46 12.43
C VAL A 20 22.49 -29.10 12.34
N PRO A 21 21.96 -28.05 13.00
CA PRO A 21 22.47 -26.70 12.85
C PRO A 21 23.76 -26.49 13.64
N THR A 22 24.65 -25.66 13.10
CA THR A 22 25.82 -25.12 13.78
C THR A 22 25.79 -23.59 13.83
N ASN A 23 26.78 -22.95 14.43
CA ASN A 23 26.93 -21.50 14.45
C ASN A 23 27.38 -20.91 13.11
N GLU A 24 27.78 -21.76 12.15
CA GLU A 24 28.21 -21.39 10.81
C GLU A 24 27.09 -21.67 9.80
N TRP A 25 27.08 -20.93 8.69
CA TRP A 25 26.15 -21.15 7.61
C TRP A 25 26.40 -22.51 6.94
N GLN A 26 25.41 -23.36 6.88
CA GLN A 26 25.47 -24.68 6.26
C GLN A 26 24.36 -24.84 5.23
N THR A 27 24.66 -25.42 4.10
CA THR A 27 23.68 -25.72 3.05
C THR A 27 22.69 -26.79 3.52
N ILE A 28 21.40 -26.47 3.34
CA ILE A 28 20.27 -27.38 3.59
C ILE A 28 20.12 -28.29 2.38
N LYS A 29 20.31 -29.60 2.60
CA LYS A 29 20.16 -30.60 1.55
C LYS A 29 18.71 -30.93 1.23
N PRO A 30 18.37 -31.36 -0.01
CA PRO A 30 17.01 -31.67 -0.41
C PRO A 30 16.31 -32.67 0.52
N GLY A 31 15.10 -32.34 0.97
CA GLY A 31 14.31 -33.22 1.84
C GLY A 31 14.65 -33.18 3.32
N GLN A 32 15.61 -32.37 3.76
CA GLN A 32 15.88 -32.20 5.19
C GLN A 32 14.77 -31.38 5.89
N ASP A 33 14.38 -31.84 7.06
CA ASP A 33 13.49 -31.14 7.97
C ASP A 33 14.27 -30.09 8.78
N ILE A 34 13.82 -28.85 8.79
CA ILE A 34 14.48 -27.71 9.43
C ILE A 34 13.86 -27.49 10.81
N PRO A 35 14.61 -27.65 11.93
CA PRO A 35 14.08 -27.35 13.26
C PRO A 35 13.85 -25.86 13.46
N PRO A 36 12.93 -25.46 14.36
CA PRO A 36 12.70 -24.05 14.67
C PRO A 36 13.89 -23.40 15.37
N GLY A 37 14.02 -22.08 15.27
CA GLY A 37 15.07 -21.30 15.93
C GLY A 37 16.36 -21.15 15.14
N LEU A 38 16.28 -21.22 13.80
CA LEU A 38 17.42 -21.02 12.91
C LEU A 38 17.26 -19.77 12.06
N HIS A 39 18.38 -19.11 11.75
CA HIS A 39 18.47 -18.20 10.63
C HIS A 39 18.54 -18.99 9.33
N VAL A 40 17.67 -18.69 8.38
CA VAL A 40 17.65 -19.32 7.05
C VAL A 40 17.82 -18.22 6.00
N ARG A 41 18.72 -18.44 5.04
CA ARG A 41 18.92 -17.55 3.88
C ARG A 41 19.03 -18.34 2.59
N LEU A 42 18.84 -17.65 1.47
CA LEU A 42 19.19 -18.17 0.15
C LEU A 42 20.56 -17.59 -0.23
N ASN A 43 21.53 -18.44 -0.49
CA ASN A 43 22.81 -18.05 -1.07
C ASN A 43 22.57 -17.69 -2.55
N ILE A 44 22.79 -16.43 -2.91
CA ILE A 44 22.47 -15.90 -4.25
C ILE A 44 23.46 -16.43 -5.29
N ASP A 45 24.69 -16.76 -4.89
CA ASP A 45 25.74 -17.25 -5.79
C ASP A 45 25.55 -18.72 -6.14
N THR A 46 25.10 -19.54 -5.18
CA THR A 46 24.92 -20.99 -5.36
C THR A 46 23.46 -21.39 -5.56
N LEU A 47 22.51 -20.49 -5.29
CA LEU A 47 21.05 -20.72 -5.26
C LEU A 47 20.62 -21.80 -4.25
N GLU A 48 21.46 -22.09 -3.27
CA GLU A 48 21.19 -23.06 -2.22
C GLU A 48 20.65 -22.38 -0.97
N LYS A 49 19.77 -23.09 -0.26
CA LYS A 49 19.30 -22.64 1.06
C LYS A 49 20.34 -22.99 2.11
N GLU A 50 20.68 -22.03 2.94
CA GLU A 50 21.61 -22.19 4.06
C GLU A 50 20.94 -21.86 5.38
N ALA A 51 21.34 -22.53 6.47
CA ALA A 51 20.88 -22.25 7.81
C ALA A 51 22.00 -22.24 8.85
N LYS A 52 21.84 -21.44 9.91
CA LYS A 52 22.70 -21.42 11.11
C LYS A 52 21.86 -21.26 12.38
N LEU A 53 22.43 -21.58 13.55
CA LEU A 53 21.79 -21.28 14.84
C LEU A 53 21.63 -19.77 15.04
N MET A 54 20.49 -19.38 15.63
CA MET A 54 20.27 -18.04 16.14
C MET A 54 21.12 -17.84 17.40
N SER A 55 22.05 -16.89 17.40
CA SER A 55 22.75 -16.50 18.61
C SER A 55 21.85 -15.66 19.52
N ALA A 56 22.02 -15.78 20.85
CA ALA A 56 21.18 -15.07 21.80
C ALA A 56 21.31 -13.55 21.70
N ASP A 57 22.41 -13.05 21.17
CA ASP A 57 22.73 -11.62 21.02
C ASP A 57 22.15 -10.98 19.74
N GLU A 58 21.65 -11.78 18.79
CA GLU A 58 21.11 -11.31 17.50
C GLU A 58 19.58 -11.04 17.54
N LYS A 59 18.93 -11.14 18.71
CA LYS A 59 17.47 -10.96 18.82
C LYS A 59 16.98 -9.51 18.69
N ASP A 60 17.87 -8.53 18.78
CA ASP A 60 17.54 -7.11 18.82
C ASP A 60 18.12 -6.26 17.68
N GLU A 61 18.78 -6.85 16.69
CA GLU A 61 19.19 -6.08 15.51
C GLU A 61 18.09 -6.08 14.44
N PRO A 62 17.69 -4.88 13.94
CA PRO A 62 16.78 -4.80 12.82
C PRO A 62 17.46 -5.44 11.61
N VAL A 63 16.72 -6.30 10.89
CA VAL A 63 17.17 -6.94 9.65
C VAL A 63 17.71 -5.85 8.72
N GLN A 64 19.03 -5.73 8.61
CA GLN A 64 19.65 -4.89 7.60
C GLN A 64 19.40 -5.56 6.25
N GLU A 65 18.61 -4.90 5.45
CA GLU A 65 18.44 -5.20 4.04
C GLU A 65 19.83 -5.13 3.37
N VAL A 66 20.33 -6.25 2.91
CA VAL A 66 21.65 -6.31 2.25
C VAL A 66 21.55 -5.60 0.92
N VAL A 67 22.00 -4.35 0.87
CA VAL A 67 22.23 -3.62 -0.37
C VAL A 67 23.42 -4.27 -1.08
N VAL A 68 23.17 -5.05 -2.10
CA VAL A 68 24.22 -5.60 -2.98
C VAL A 68 24.74 -4.49 -3.88
N GLY A 69 25.78 -3.80 -3.43
CA GLY A 69 26.60 -2.93 -4.26
C GLY A 69 27.77 -3.71 -4.84
N GLY A 70 27.66 -4.16 -6.06
CA GLY A 70 28.76 -4.77 -6.83
C GLY A 70 28.41 -4.75 -8.31
N GLU A 71 29.31 -4.17 -9.13
CA GLU A 71 29.22 -4.20 -10.60
C GLU A 71 29.24 -5.65 -11.08
N LEU A 72 28.08 -6.15 -11.52
CA LEU A 72 27.95 -7.45 -12.17
C LEU A 72 28.28 -7.31 -13.67
N GLN A 73 29.26 -8.05 -14.12
CA GLN A 73 29.60 -8.18 -15.54
C GLN A 73 28.43 -8.79 -16.32
N ASP A 74 28.27 -8.34 -17.56
CA ASP A 74 27.11 -8.54 -18.45
C ASP A 74 26.67 -10.01 -18.68
N HIS A 75 27.58 -10.99 -18.49
CA HIS A 75 27.28 -12.41 -18.67
C HIS A 75 26.39 -13.04 -17.56
N SER A 76 26.25 -12.39 -16.41
CA SER A 76 25.41 -12.89 -15.31
C SER A 76 23.92 -12.56 -15.50
N ARG A 77 23.61 -11.53 -16.27
CA ARG A 77 22.22 -11.07 -16.51
C ARG A 77 21.42 -12.03 -17.39
N GLU A 78 22.05 -12.58 -18.43
CA GLU A 78 21.40 -13.55 -19.33
C GLU A 78 21.08 -14.85 -18.60
N ALA A 79 22.01 -15.35 -17.77
CA ALA A 79 21.79 -16.56 -16.98
C ALA A 79 20.68 -16.40 -15.92
N ILE A 80 20.58 -15.21 -15.30
CA ILE A 80 19.50 -14.90 -14.32
C ILE A 80 18.15 -14.81 -15.03
N THR A 81 18.10 -14.18 -16.21
CA THR A 81 16.87 -14.04 -16.99
C THR A 81 16.39 -15.39 -17.51
N GLU A 82 17.29 -16.25 -17.96
CA GLU A 82 16.98 -17.61 -18.44
C GLU A 82 16.51 -18.53 -17.30
N ASN A 83 17.11 -18.40 -16.11
CA ASN A 83 16.67 -19.14 -14.92
C ASN A 83 15.34 -18.62 -14.36
N LEU A 84 15.07 -17.32 -14.41
CA LEU A 84 13.76 -16.75 -14.04
C LEU A 84 12.66 -17.17 -15.03
N GLN A 85 12.97 -17.25 -16.34
CA GLN A 85 12.03 -17.79 -17.33
C GLN A 85 11.74 -19.27 -17.10
N LYS A 86 12.76 -20.09 -16.84
CA LYS A 86 12.56 -21.50 -16.49
C LYS A 86 11.78 -21.69 -15.18
N LEU A 87 11.96 -20.81 -14.19
CA LEU A 87 11.16 -20.81 -12.96
C LEU A 87 9.71 -20.40 -13.22
N HIS A 88 9.48 -19.49 -14.17
CA HIS A 88 8.14 -19.07 -14.59
C HIS A 88 7.42 -20.17 -15.38
N GLU A 89 8.11 -20.89 -16.24
CA GLU A 89 7.59 -22.04 -16.98
C GLU A 89 7.31 -23.24 -16.08
N LEU A 90 8.13 -23.47 -15.04
CA LEU A 90 7.89 -24.49 -14.02
C LEU A 90 6.73 -24.18 -13.07
N LYS A 91 6.32 -22.90 -13.00
CA LYS A 91 5.15 -22.46 -12.18
C LYS A 91 3.82 -22.49 -12.94
N HIS A 92 3.80 -22.87 -14.21
CA HIS A 92 2.59 -23.08 -14.99
C HIS A 92 2.48 -24.50 -15.58
N PRO A 93 2.48 -25.56 -14.77
CA PRO A 93 1.69 -26.72 -15.14
C PRO A 93 0.24 -26.27 -14.93
N GLU A 94 -0.65 -26.60 -15.85
CA GLU A 94 -2.10 -26.47 -15.64
C GLU A 94 -2.44 -27.07 -14.28
N VAL A 95 -2.56 -26.20 -13.27
CA VAL A 95 -2.98 -26.58 -11.91
C VAL A 95 -4.46 -26.93 -12.06
N LYS A 96 -4.75 -28.23 -12.25
CA LYS A 96 -5.96 -28.78 -11.67
C LYS A 96 -6.00 -28.26 -10.26
N GLN A 97 -7.07 -27.55 -9.92
CA GLN A 97 -7.35 -27.09 -8.56
C GLN A 97 -7.29 -28.27 -7.60
N GLU A 98 -6.11 -28.64 -7.15
CA GLU A 98 -5.97 -29.38 -5.93
C GLU A 98 -6.30 -28.40 -4.82
N HIS A 99 -7.40 -28.67 -4.14
CA HIS A 99 -7.86 -27.98 -2.97
C HIS A 99 -6.65 -27.77 -2.04
N ALA A 100 -6.23 -26.51 -1.92
CA ALA A 100 -5.31 -26.11 -0.86
C ALA A 100 -5.80 -26.76 0.43
N HIS A 101 -4.90 -27.41 1.17
CA HIS A 101 -5.21 -27.97 2.48
C HIS A 101 -5.79 -26.83 3.30
N ARG A 102 -7.12 -26.80 3.39
CA ARG A 102 -7.83 -25.97 4.35
C ARG A 102 -7.37 -26.47 5.70
N THR A 103 -6.58 -25.71 6.40
CA THR A 103 -6.34 -25.90 7.83
C THR A 103 -7.72 -25.93 8.45
N LYS A 104 -8.12 -27.08 8.99
CA LYS A 104 -9.43 -27.20 9.66
C LYS A 104 -9.43 -26.20 10.81
N VAL A 105 -10.24 -25.15 10.70
CA VAL A 105 -10.52 -24.22 11.77
C VAL A 105 -10.88 -25.02 13.02
N SER A 106 -10.24 -24.72 14.15
CA SER A 106 -10.54 -25.42 15.39
C SER A 106 -11.97 -25.12 15.82
N GLN A 107 -12.65 -26.11 16.43
CA GLN A 107 -14.01 -25.92 16.89
C GLN A 107 -14.09 -24.89 18.04
N GLY A 108 -12.99 -24.75 18.79
CA GLY A 108 -12.85 -23.72 19.82
C GLY A 108 -12.78 -22.31 19.23
N ASP A 109 -11.97 -22.10 18.18
CA ASP A 109 -11.85 -20.81 17.51
C ASP A 109 -13.15 -20.39 16.84
N LEU A 110 -13.88 -21.36 16.25
CA LEU A 110 -15.19 -21.10 15.68
C LEU A 110 -16.18 -20.62 16.75
N SER A 111 -16.21 -21.28 17.90
CA SER A 111 -17.09 -20.90 19.02
C SER A 111 -16.74 -19.52 19.59
N ASN A 112 -15.43 -19.19 19.68
CA ASN A 112 -14.95 -17.89 20.12
C ASN A 112 -15.31 -16.79 19.11
N PHE A 113 -15.16 -17.08 17.82
CA PHE A 113 -15.56 -16.18 16.75
C PHE A 113 -17.04 -15.86 16.79
N ASP A 114 -17.91 -16.89 16.86
CA ASP A 114 -19.36 -16.72 16.89
C ASP A 114 -19.80 -15.94 18.14
N ALA A 115 -19.19 -16.20 19.30
CA ALA A 115 -19.47 -15.46 20.53
C ALA A 115 -19.05 -13.98 20.42
N ALA A 116 -17.88 -13.70 19.84
CA ALA A 116 -17.43 -12.33 19.61
C ALA A 116 -18.31 -11.58 18.61
N CYS A 117 -18.75 -12.22 17.52
CA CYS A 117 -19.70 -11.65 16.57
C CYS A 117 -21.03 -11.27 17.24
N LEU A 118 -21.55 -12.13 18.13
CA LEU A 118 -22.78 -11.86 18.86
C LEU A 118 -22.66 -10.62 19.76
N GLU A 119 -21.52 -10.43 20.44
CA GLU A 119 -21.25 -9.22 21.23
C GLU A 119 -21.20 -7.96 20.35
N ILE A 120 -20.58 -8.04 19.16
CA ILE A 120 -20.54 -6.93 18.19
C ILE A 120 -21.94 -6.55 17.70
N GLU A 121 -22.78 -7.53 17.36
CA GLU A 121 -24.14 -7.26 16.87
C GLU A 121 -25.06 -6.70 17.96
N SER A 122 -24.89 -7.17 19.20
CA SER A 122 -25.71 -6.74 20.33
C SER A 122 -25.26 -5.42 20.97
N PHE A 123 -24.07 -4.91 20.59
CA PHE A 123 -23.50 -3.70 21.19
C PHE A 123 -24.37 -2.48 20.93
N LYS A 124 -24.69 -1.77 22.01
CA LYS A 124 -25.40 -0.48 21.98
C LYS A 124 -24.56 0.57 22.70
N PRO A 125 -24.23 1.69 22.04
CA PRO A 125 -23.56 2.81 22.70
C PRO A 125 -24.33 3.24 23.96
N HIS A 126 -23.60 3.41 25.08
CA HIS A 126 -24.11 3.83 26.39
C HIS A 126 -24.91 2.79 27.22
N GLU A 127 -25.27 1.65 26.66
CA GLU A 127 -26.01 0.60 27.37
C GLU A 127 -25.18 -0.66 27.59
N SER A 128 -24.23 -0.95 26.69
CA SER A 128 -23.45 -2.19 26.72
C SER A 128 -22.15 -2.04 27.49
N ASP A 129 -21.64 -3.18 27.97
CA ASP A 129 -20.35 -3.27 28.66
C ASP A 129 -19.19 -3.07 27.68
N VAL A 130 -18.43 -1.98 27.86
CA VAL A 130 -17.29 -1.64 27.02
C VAL A 130 -16.14 -2.66 27.15
N GLU A 131 -15.98 -3.30 28.30
CA GLU A 131 -14.94 -4.31 28.49
C GLU A 131 -15.23 -5.58 27.68
N ARG A 132 -16.49 -5.98 27.58
CA ARG A 132 -16.91 -7.08 26.71
C ARG A 132 -16.67 -6.77 25.24
N LEU A 133 -16.97 -5.53 24.82
CA LEU A 133 -16.66 -5.08 23.46
C LEU A 133 -15.15 -5.16 23.17
N HIS A 134 -14.31 -4.71 24.10
CA HIS A 134 -12.87 -4.81 23.94
C HIS A 134 -12.39 -6.24 23.77
N LEU A 135 -12.90 -7.17 24.59
CA LEU A 135 -12.58 -8.59 24.52
C LEU A 135 -13.05 -9.22 23.19
N ALA A 136 -14.27 -8.89 22.75
CA ALA A 136 -14.79 -9.34 21.46
C ALA A 136 -13.93 -8.85 20.29
N LEU A 137 -13.55 -7.57 20.30
CA LEU A 137 -12.68 -6.99 19.27
C LEU A 137 -11.27 -7.61 19.28
N ASP A 138 -10.68 -7.89 20.45
CA ASP A 138 -9.39 -8.58 20.57
C ASP A 138 -9.47 -9.99 19.98
N THR A 139 -10.53 -10.73 20.29
CA THR A 139 -10.77 -12.06 19.73
C THR A 139 -10.93 -12.02 18.21
N LEU A 140 -11.73 -11.09 17.70
CA LEU A 140 -11.89 -10.93 16.25
C LEU A 140 -10.60 -10.46 15.56
N GLU A 141 -9.80 -9.61 16.20
CA GLU A 141 -8.51 -9.19 15.66
C GLU A 141 -7.59 -10.39 15.49
N GLU A 142 -7.46 -11.24 16.50
CA GLU A 142 -6.62 -12.44 16.43
C GLU A 142 -7.09 -13.39 15.34
N LEU A 143 -8.39 -13.68 15.27
CA LEU A 143 -8.96 -14.65 14.34
C LEU A 143 -9.06 -14.11 12.90
N SER A 144 -9.28 -12.79 12.69
CA SER A 144 -9.45 -12.20 11.36
C SER A 144 -8.18 -12.22 10.50
N HIS A 145 -7.02 -12.58 11.05
CA HIS A 145 -5.82 -12.87 10.28
C HIS A 145 -5.91 -14.17 9.48
N ASP A 146 -6.79 -15.08 9.89
CA ASP A 146 -7.08 -16.30 9.13
C ASP A 146 -8.08 -16.00 8.00
N ILE A 147 -7.76 -16.51 6.79
CA ILE A 147 -8.56 -16.26 5.58
C ILE A 147 -10.01 -16.69 5.76
N GLU A 148 -10.26 -17.85 6.41
CA GLU A 148 -11.61 -18.38 6.59
C GLU A 148 -12.46 -17.50 7.51
N PHE A 149 -11.88 -16.98 8.59
CA PHE A 149 -12.58 -16.04 9.48
C PHE A 149 -12.78 -14.68 8.85
N GLY A 150 -11.80 -14.21 8.06
CA GLY A 150 -11.96 -12.98 7.28
C GLY A 150 -13.13 -13.07 6.28
N VAL A 151 -13.28 -14.21 5.58
CA VAL A 151 -14.42 -14.47 4.69
C VAL A 151 -15.72 -14.52 5.48
N LYS A 152 -15.76 -15.23 6.62
CA LYS A 152 -16.96 -15.30 7.47
C LYS A 152 -17.42 -13.93 7.94
N LEU A 153 -16.49 -13.11 8.44
CA LEU A 153 -16.78 -11.76 8.93
C LEU A 153 -17.37 -10.86 7.84
N THR A 154 -16.86 -10.96 6.62
CA THR A 154 -17.25 -10.10 5.51
C THR A 154 -18.47 -10.62 4.73
N SER A 155 -18.78 -11.91 4.80
CA SER A 155 -19.97 -12.49 4.18
C SER A 155 -21.26 -12.11 4.95
N ASP A 156 -21.15 -11.89 6.25
CA ASP A 156 -22.27 -11.42 7.06
C ASP A 156 -22.33 -9.88 7.05
N LYS A 157 -23.24 -9.36 6.24
CA LYS A 157 -23.45 -7.92 6.13
C LYS A 157 -23.83 -7.25 7.45
N ALA A 158 -24.60 -7.93 8.31
CA ALA A 158 -25.07 -7.36 9.57
C ALA A 158 -23.93 -7.17 10.57
N ILE A 159 -23.07 -8.16 10.70
CA ILE A 159 -21.88 -8.09 11.57
C ILE A 159 -20.93 -6.99 11.09
N PHE A 160 -20.61 -6.98 9.79
CA PHE A 160 -19.70 -5.99 9.26
C PHE A 160 -20.28 -4.56 9.35
N GLN A 161 -21.58 -4.40 9.14
CA GLN A 161 -22.27 -3.11 9.34
C GLN A 161 -22.24 -2.67 10.81
N SER A 162 -22.34 -3.60 11.76
CA SER A 162 -22.19 -3.30 13.18
C SER A 162 -20.80 -2.79 13.52
N LEU A 163 -19.76 -3.38 12.95
CA LEU A 163 -18.38 -2.85 13.06
C LEU A 163 -18.28 -1.42 12.53
N VAL A 164 -18.82 -1.14 11.33
CA VAL A 164 -18.86 0.21 10.76
C VAL A 164 -19.59 1.19 11.69
N ASN A 165 -20.73 0.81 12.22
CA ASN A 165 -21.51 1.63 13.15
C ASN A 165 -20.74 1.91 14.45
N ILE A 166 -20.05 0.92 15.00
CA ILE A 166 -19.19 1.08 16.19
C ILE A 166 -18.06 2.05 15.88
N ALA A 167 -17.36 1.88 14.76
CA ALA A 167 -16.27 2.80 14.36
C ALA A 167 -16.74 4.25 14.28
N ASN A 168 -17.94 4.48 13.72
CA ASN A 168 -18.50 5.83 13.53
C ASN A 168 -19.08 6.45 14.82
N SER A 169 -19.46 5.64 15.81
CA SER A 169 -20.13 6.11 17.03
C SER A 169 -19.26 6.06 18.29
N ALA A 170 -18.14 5.35 18.27
CA ALA A 170 -17.28 5.18 19.44
C ALA A 170 -16.62 6.51 19.83
N SER A 171 -16.77 6.88 21.11
CA SER A 171 -16.07 8.03 21.68
C SER A 171 -14.62 7.73 22.08
N ASP A 172 -14.28 6.44 22.24
CA ASP A 172 -12.92 5.99 22.57
C ASP A 172 -12.14 5.66 21.29
N PRO A 173 -11.07 6.41 20.97
CA PRO A 173 -10.23 6.15 19.80
C PRO A 173 -9.61 4.73 19.78
N LYS A 174 -9.46 4.09 20.95
CA LYS A 174 -8.93 2.72 21.03
C LYS A 174 -9.93 1.70 20.47
N ILE A 175 -11.23 1.90 20.73
CA ILE A 175 -12.28 1.06 20.15
C ILE A 175 -12.28 1.22 18.63
N THR A 176 -12.30 2.46 18.16
CA THR A 176 -12.26 2.78 16.73
C THR A 176 -11.03 2.14 16.05
N GLU A 177 -9.87 2.22 16.68
CA GLU A 177 -8.62 1.63 16.15
C GLU A 177 -8.73 0.10 16.05
N LYS A 178 -9.24 -0.58 17.11
CA LYS A 178 -9.44 -2.03 17.10
C LYS A 178 -10.42 -2.46 16.01
N VAL A 179 -11.52 -1.72 15.84
CA VAL A 179 -12.49 -2.01 14.78
C VAL A 179 -11.85 -1.93 13.40
N TYR A 180 -11.11 -0.86 13.10
CA TYR A 180 -10.41 -0.75 11.82
C TYR A 180 -9.31 -1.79 11.64
N ARG A 181 -8.68 -2.26 12.72
CA ARG A 181 -7.72 -3.38 12.66
C ARG A 181 -8.42 -4.69 12.28
N VAL A 182 -9.53 -5.03 12.91
CA VAL A 182 -10.35 -6.21 12.58
C VAL A 182 -10.78 -6.16 11.11
N MET A 183 -11.35 -5.02 10.67
CA MET A 183 -11.77 -4.84 9.28
C MET A 183 -10.59 -4.97 8.31
N GLY A 184 -9.47 -4.33 8.61
CA GLY A 184 -8.28 -4.36 7.75
C GLY A 184 -7.61 -5.73 7.68
N SER A 185 -7.52 -6.46 8.80
CA SER A 185 -6.94 -7.81 8.81
C SER A 185 -7.81 -8.82 8.06
N SER A 186 -9.13 -8.72 8.15
CA SER A 186 -10.05 -9.60 7.42
C SER A 186 -9.94 -9.47 5.89
N LEU A 187 -9.56 -8.28 5.40
CA LEU A 187 -9.44 -7.99 3.96
C LEU A 187 -8.03 -8.26 3.41
N ARG A 188 -7.02 -8.31 4.29
CA ARG A 188 -5.63 -8.39 3.85
C ARG A 188 -5.33 -9.72 3.16
N ASN A 189 -4.86 -9.65 1.91
CA ASN A 189 -4.56 -10.84 1.08
C ASN A 189 -5.75 -11.83 0.98
N ASN A 190 -6.98 -11.33 1.04
CA ASN A 190 -8.20 -12.13 1.07
C ASN A 190 -9.17 -11.66 -0.04
N PRO A 191 -8.99 -12.11 -1.29
CA PRO A 191 -9.80 -11.66 -2.42
C PRO A 191 -11.31 -11.95 -2.27
N GLU A 192 -11.66 -13.07 -1.60
CA GLU A 192 -13.04 -13.43 -1.34
C GLU A 192 -13.70 -12.45 -0.34
N ALA A 193 -13.01 -12.12 0.74
CA ALA A 193 -13.47 -11.12 1.69
C ALA A 193 -13.64 -9.73 1.05
N ILE A 194 -12.69 -9.32 0.19
CA ILE A 194 -12.79 -8.07 -0.58
C ILE A 194 -14.03 -8.10 -1.49
N SER A 195 -14.27 -9.21 -2.19
CA SER A 195 -15.44 -9.37 -3.05
C SER A 195 -16.75 -9.27 -2.27
N ASN A 196 -16.81 -9.86 -1.07
CA ASN A 196 -17.97 -9.78 -0.18
C ASN A 196 -18.28 -8.32 0.20
N ILE A 197 -17.27 -7.54 0.58
CA ILE A 197 -17.45 -6.12 0.91
C ILE A 197 -17.95 -5.33 -0.32
N LEU A 198 -17.32 -5.49 -1.45
CA LEU A 198 -17.71 -4.77 -2.67
C LEU A 198 -19.10 -5.17 -3.21
N THR A 199 -19.60 -6.34 -2.82
CA THR A 199 -20.95 -6.81 -3.15
C THR A 199 -21.98 -6.32 -2.14
N ASN A 200 -21.64 -6.33 -0.86
CA ASN A 200 -22.57 -6.03 0.24
C ASN A 200 -22.72 -4.53 0.51
N PHE A 201 -21.69 -3.74 0.19
CA PHE A 201 -21.64 -2.30 0.43
C PHE A 201 -21.49 -1.55 -0.89
N ASP A 202 -22.15 -0.41 -0.96
CA ASP A 202 -22.06 0.47 -2.12
C ASP A 202 -20.87 1.47 -1.98
N LYS A 203 -20.76 2.35 -2.95
CA LYS A 203 -19.72 3.38 -3.00
C LYS A 203 -19.69 4.25 -1.74
N SER A 204 -20.83 4.50 -1.09
CA SER A 204 -20.92 5.37 0.09
C SER A 204 -20.09 4.86 1.26
N TYR A 205 -19.84 3.56 1.35
CA TYR A 205 -18.94 2.99 2.37
C TYR A 205 -17.51 3.51 2.22
N VAL A 206 -16.99 3.55 1.00
CA VAL A 206 -15.63 4.05 0.73
C VAL A 206 -15.56 5.57 0.86
N ASP A 207 -16.59 6.28 0.41
CA ASP A 207 -16.71 7.73 0.59
C ASP A 207 -16.67 8.08 2.11
N ASN A 208 -17.37 7.31 2.95
CA ASN A 208 -17.32 7.46 4.41
C ASN A 208 -15.92 7.22 4.98
N LEU A 209 -15.16 6.23 4.48
CA LEU A 209 -13.77 6.02 4.91
C LEU A 209 -12.90 7.26 4.62
N PHE A 210 -13.06 7.91 3.47
CA PHE A 210 -12.35 9.15 3.15
C PHE A 210 -12.78 10.32 4.03
N GLU A 211 -14.05 10.43 4.37
CA GLU A 211 -14.55 11.45 5.31
C GLU A 211 -13.92 11.30 6.70
N GLN A 212 -13.80 10.07 7.19
CA GLN A 212 -13.16 9.78 8.48
C GLN A 212 -11.67 10.15 8.48
N LEU A 213 -10.96 9.92 7.37
CA LEU A 213 -9.54 10.28 7.26
C LEU A 213 -9.24 11.74 7.60
N ALA A 214 -10.16 12.66 7.29
CA ALA A 214 -9.96 14.09 7.49
C ALA A 214 -9.85 14.50 8.97
N ASN A 215 -10.48 13.73 9.85
CA ASN A 215 -10.65 14.07 11.26
C ASN A 215 -9.79 13.22 12.21
N GLU A 216 -9.08 12.19 11.68
CA GLU A 216 -8.45 11.20 12.49
C GLU A 216 -6.93 11.46 12.71
N ASN A 217 -6.38 10.86 13.75
CA ASN A 217 -4.95 10.87 14.00
C ASN A 217 -4.21 9.89 13.07
N ASP A 218 -2.88 10.01 12.97
CA ASP A 218 -2.05 9.22 12.05
C ASP A 218 -2.23 7.71 12.22
N VAL A 219 -2.50 7.21 13.42
CA VAL A 219 -2.71 5.77 13.67
C VAL A 219 -4.00 5.31 13.00
N LEU A 220 -5.10 6.01 13.22
CA LEU A 220 -6.40 5.69 12.62
C LEU A 220 -6.39 5.92 11.11
N GLN A 221 -5.79 7.01 10.65
CA GLN A 221 -5.58 7.26 9.22
C GLN A 221 -4.87 6.08 8.54
N LYS A 222 -3.79 5.58 9.15
CA LYS A 222 -3.06 4.41 8.64
C LYS A 222 -3.93 3.15 8.58
N ARG A 223 -4.83 2.92 9.55
CA ARG A 223 -5.75 1.78 9.55
C ARG A 223 -6.78 1.90 8.43
N ILE A 224 -7.42 3.05 8.31
CA ILE A 224 -8.42 3.34 7.27
C ILE A 224 -7.79 3.18 5.88
N LEU A 225 -6.63 3.79 5.64
CA LEU A 225 -5.89 3.62 4.38
C LEU A 225 -5.51 2.16 4.12
N GLY A 226 -5.31 1.35 5.17
CA GLY A 226 -5.09 -0.08 5.04
C GLY A 226 -6.29 -0.83 4.47
N ILE A 227 -7.49 -0.44 4.85
CA ILE A 227 -8.74 -0.98 4.28
C ILE A 227 -8.87 -0.56 2.81
N ILE A 228 -8.67 0.73 2.52
CA ILE A 228 -8.72 1.25 1.14
C ILE A 228 -7.69 0.53 0.26
N GLN A 229 -6.46 0.34 0.73
CA GLN A 229 -5.41 -0.39 0.03
C GLN A 229 -5.81 -1.84 -0.27
N ALA A 230 -6.46 -2.54 0.68
CA ALA A 230 -6.95 -3.89 0.43
C ALA A 230 -8.04 -3.90 -0.67
N LEU A 231 -8.98 -2.96 -0.63
CA LEU A 231 -10.04 -2.86 -1.64
C LEU A 231 -9.49 -2.58 -3.05
N VAL A 232 -8.43 -1.77 -3.17
CA VAL A 232 -7.75 -1.44 -4.44
C VAL A 232 -7.15 -2.68 -5.12
N GLN A 233 -6.87 -3.75 -4.39
CA GLN A 233 -6.42 -5.02 -4.99
C GLN A 233 -7.48 -5.64 -5.92
N ASN A 234 -8.75 -5.28 -5.78
CA ASN A 234 -9.76 -5.63 -6.75
C ASN A 234 -9.66 -4.71 -7.98
N SER A 235 -9.18 -5.23 -9.09
CA SER A 235 -8.90 -4.45 -10.31
C SER A 235 -10.13 -3.79 -10.92
N HIS A 236 -11.33 -4.35 -10.75
CA HIS A 236 -12.56 -3.75 -11.22
C HIS A 236 -12.94 -2.53 -10.39
N PHE A 237 -12.90 -2.67 -9.06
CA PHE A 237 -13.15 -1.58 -8.13
C PHE A 237 -12.10 -0.46 -8.31
N ALA A 238 -10.81 -0.81 -8.40
CA ALA A 238 -9.75 0.15 -8.61
C ALA A 238 -9.98 1.02 -9.86
N ARG A 239 -10.34 0.39 -10.97
CA ARG A 239 -10.65 1.12 -12.23
C ARG A 239 -11.90 1.98 -12.15
N GLN A 240 -12.92 1.54 -11.42
CA GLN A 240 -14.15 2.34 -11.30
C GLN A 240 -14.03 3.50 -10.33
N TYR A 241 -13.36 3.27 -9.19
CA TYR A 241 -13.35 4.23 -8.08
C TYR A 241 -12.15 5.17 -8.11
N PHE A 242 -11.03 4.76 -8.75
CA PHE A 242 -9.78 5.53 -8.81
C PHE A 242 -9.35 5.89 -10.24
N SER A 243 -10.27 5.94 -11.19
CA SER A 243 -9.96 6.42 -12.56
C SER A 243 -9.81 7.94 -12.61
N PHE A 244 -9.06 8.46 -13.61
CA PHE A 244 -8.98 9.90 -13.83
C PHE A 244 -10.32 10.51 -14.31
N ASP A 245 -11.13 9.70 -14.96
CA ASP A 245 -12.23 10.20 -15.78
C ASP A 245 -13.55 10.49 -15.05
N HIS A 246 -13.73 10.27 -13.79
CA HIS A 246 -14.98 10.59 -13.06
C HIS A 246 -15.00 10.05 -11.62
N SER A 247 -13.88 9.57 -11.10
CA SER A 247 -13.89 8.97 -9.77
C SER A 247 -13.62 9.99 -8.68
N SER A 248 -14.33 9.84 -7.57
CA SER A 248 -14.04 10.58 -6.35
C SER A 248 -12.75 10.09 -5.68
N GLY A 249 -12.48 8.77 -5.69
CA GLY A 249 -11.45 8.17 -4.86
C GLY A 249 -10.03 8.70 -5.07
N LEU A 250 -9.62 8.90 -6.32
CA LEU A 250 -8.31 9.47 -6.61
C LEU A 250 -8.22 10.93 -6.16
N ASN A 251 -9.27 11.71 -6.43
CA ASN A 251 -9.34 13.10 -6.01
C ASN A 251 -9.36 13.23 -4.49
N ASP A 252 -10.11 12.37 -3.81
CA ASP A 252 -10.21 12.38 -2.34
C ASP A 252 -8.86 12.00 -1.72
N LEU A 253 -8.14 11.01 -2.31
CA LEU A 253 -6.82 10.61 -1.85
C LEU A 253 -5.79 11.75 -2.00
N ILE A 254 -5.79 12.43 -3.15
CA ILE A 254 -4.89 13.56 -3.40
C ILE A 254 -5.26 14.76 -2.50
N ALA A 255 -6.54 15.06 -2.32
CA ALA A 255 -6.99 16.17 -1.50
C ALA A 255 -6.69 15.99 0.00
N ILE A 256 -6.76 14.76 0.51
CA ILE A 256 -6.47 14.46 1.90
C ILE A 256 -4.97 14.34 2.19
N PHE A 257 -4.14 13.99 1.19
CA PHE A 257 -2.73 13.66 1.35
C PHE A 257 -1.93 14.68 2.17
N PRO A 258 -2.02 16.01 1.96
CA PRO A 258 -1.28 17.00 2.76
C PRO A 258 -1.62 16.97 4.25
N LYS A 259 -2.82 16.51 4.61
CA LYS A 259 -3.33 16.46 5.99
C LYS A 259 -2.99 15.14 6.70
N LEU A 260 -2.44 14.17 5.98
CA LEU A 260 -2.08 12.88 6.55
C LEU A 260 -0.82 12.98 7.42
N GLY A 261 -0.77 12.17 8.47
CA GLY A 261 0.44 11.97 9.25
C GLY A 261 1.52 11.19 8.46
N PRO A 262 2.78 11.16 8.94
CA PRO A 262 3.90 10.59 8.19
C PRO A 262 3.72 9.13 7.79
N ASN A 263 3.21 8.28 8.70
CA ASN A 263 2.97 6.87 8.42
C ASN A 263 1.81 6.66 7.43
N SER A 264 0.83 7.54 7.48
CA SER A 264 -0.33 7.52 6.59
C SER A 264 0.02 8.01 5.20
N LYS A 265 0.91 9.00 5.05
CA LYS A 265 1.45 9.44 3.75
C LYS A 265 2.15 8.32 3.00
N SER A 266 2.99 7.53 3.70
CA SER A 266 3.63 6.36 3.10
C SER A 266 2.61 5.35 2.58
N ARG A 267 1.53 5.10 3.32
CA ARG A 267 0.50 4.18 2.88
C ARG A 267 -0.33 4.72 1.71
N ALA A 268 -0.65 6.01 1.72
CA ALA A 268 -1.34 6.66 0.61
C ALA A 268 -0.50 6.62 -0.68
N SER A 269 0.82 6.81 -0.59
CA SER A 269 1.74 6.65 -1.71
C SER A 269 1.74 5.20 -2.24
N ASN A 270 1.75 4.19 -1.36
CA ASN A 270 1.66 2.79 -1.76
C ASN A 270 0.34 2.49 -2.50
N ILE A 271 -0.79 3.10 -2.11
CA ILE A 271 -2.06 2.95 -2.83
C ILE A 271 -1.93 3.48 -4.26
N LEU A 272 -1.29 4.63 -4.48
CA LEU A 272 -1.04 5.16 -5.83
C LEU A 272 -0.10 4.25 -6.65
N GLU A 273 0.86 3.58 -5.99
CA GLU A 273 1.73 2.58 -6.63
C GLU A 273 0.94 1.32 -7.01
N ASP A 274 0.11 0.80 -6.11
CA ASP A 274 -0.76 -0.37 -6.36
C ASP A 274 -1.75 -0.11 -7.51
N LEU A 275 -2.21 1.13 -7.68
CA LEU A 275 -3.03 1.57 -8.80
C LEU A 275 -2.25 1.69 -10.12
N GLN A 276 -0.94 1.45 -10.11
CA GLN A 276 -0.04 1.57 -11.28
C GLN A 276 -0.07 2.98 -11.93
N LEU A 277 -0.28 4.00 -11.13
CA LEU A 277 -0.37 5.39 -11.60
C LEU A 277 1.02 6.03 -11.75
N PHE A 278 2.07 5.43 -11.19
CA PHE A 278 3.45 5.85 -11.40
C PHE A 278 4.03 5.22 -12.66
N PRO A 279 4.78 5.98 -13.47
CA PRO A 279 5.52 5.41 -14.58
C PRO A 279 6.53 4.38 -14.05
N VAL A 280 6.58 3.21 -14.66
CA VAL A 280 7.60 2.19 -14.38
C VAL A 280 8.93 2.74 -14.92
N THR A 281 9.73 3.37 -14.06
CA THR A 281 11.09 3.77 -14.38
C THR A 281 12.02 2.62 -14.00
N ASN A 282 12.76 2.10 -14.98
CA ASN A 282 13.81 1.08 -14.75
C ASN A 282 15.06 1.67 -14.07
N ASP A 283 15.09 2.97 -13.82
CA ASP A 283 16.20 3.62 -13.12
C ASP A 283 16.18 3.28 -11.62
N ARG A 284 17.37 3.02 -11.08
CA ARG A 284 17.56 2.83 -9.63
C ARG A 284 16.93 4.01 -8.91
N ARG A 285 15.86 3.75 -8.16
CA ARG A 285 15.17 4.76 -7.35
C ARG A 285 16.21 5.40 -6.42
N SER A 286 16.42 6.69 -6.55
CA SER A 286 17.20 7.45 -5.56
C SER A 286 16.46 7.44 -4.22
N LEU A 287 17.15 7.71 -3.11
CA LEU A 287 16.49 7.84 -1.79
C LEU A 287 15.41 8.92 -1.79
N GLU A 288 15.57 9.97 -2.61
CA GLU A 288 14.58 11.04 -2.80
C GLU A 288 13.31 10.53 -3.52
N ASP A 289 13.44 9.48 -4.36
CA ASP A 289 12.29 8.87 -5.05
C ASP A 289 11.45 7.98 -4.13
N GLN A 290 11.94 7.64 -2.95
CA GLN A 290 11.21 6.84 -1.95
C GLN A 290 10.38 7.71 -0.99
N ASP A 291 10.60 9.03 -0.96
CA ASP A 291 9.81 9.94 -0.14
C ASP A 291 8.37 10.03 -0.67
N PRO A 292 7.35 9.75 0.18
CA PRO A 292 5.94 9.74 -0.23
C PRO A 292 5.47 11.07 -0.82
N GLU A 293 5.96 12.19 -0.30
CA GLU A 293 5.60 13.52 -0.80
C GLU A 293 6.19 13.77 -2.19
N SER A 294 7.43 13.32 -2.41
CA SER A 294 8.08 13.37 -3.73
C SER A 294 7.32 12.54 -4.76
N GLN A 295 6.89 11.34 -4.39
CA GLN A 295 6.13 10.45 -5.28
C GLN A 295 4.78 11.07 -5.66
N VAL A 296 4.03 11.59 -4.70
CA VAL A 296 2.73 12.24 -4.95
C VAL A 296 2.90 13.52 -5.77
N SER A 297 3.93 14.33 -5.47
CA SER A 297 4.26 15.51 -6.26
C SER A 297 4.54 15.16 -7.72
N LYS A 298 5.39 14.14 -7.97
CA LYS A 298 5.68 13.66 -9.34
C LYS A 298 4.43 13.13 -10.05
N PHE A 299 3.58 12.41 -9.33
CA PHE A 299 2.31 11.92 -9.87
C PHE A 299 1.42 13.08 -10.37
N ILE A 300 1.21 14.10 -9.52
CA ILE A 300 0.39 15.25 -9.89
C ILE A 300 1.00 16.02 -11.06
N GLN A 301 2.32 16.26 -11.05
CA GLN A 301 3.03 16.92 -12.16
C GLN A 301 2.86 16.17 -13.47
N ASN A 302 3.03 14.84 -13.46
CA ASN A 302 2.86 14.00 -14.65
C ASN A 302 1.41 13.98 -15.16
N SER A 303 0.43 14.18 -14.28
CA SER A 303 -0.98 14.28 -14.66
C SER A 303 -1.26 15.55 -15.48
N PHE A 304 -0.58 16.66 -15.18
CA PHE A 304 -0.64 17.89 -15.98
C PHE A 304 0.06 17.74 -17.32
N VAL A 305 1.31 17.29 -17.31
CA VAL A 305 2.11 17.11 -18.55
C VAL A 305 1.45 16.11 -19.51
N GLY A 306 0.82 15.07 -18.98
CA GLY A 306 0.13 14.06 -19.78
C GLY A 306 -1.29 14.44 -20.20
N ASN A 307 -1.80 15.65 -19.86
CA ASN A 307 -3.19 16.08 -20.10
C ASN A 307 -4.23 15.06 -19.63
N LYS A 308 -3.99 14.46 -18.47
CA LYS A 308 -4.86 13.41 -17.89
C LYS A 308 -5.98 13.96 -17.01
N LEU A 309 -5.92 15.26 -16.67
CA LEU A 309 -6.89 15.90 -15.77
C LEU A 309 -8.02 16.51 -16.58
N ASP A 310 -9.26 16.30 -16.10
CA ASP A 310 -10.41 17.04 -16.56
C ASP A 310 -10.40 18.47 -15.97
N GLU A 311 -11.20 19.36 -16.55
CA GLU A 311 -11.24 20.77 -16.14
C GLU A 311 -11.66 20.94 -14.67
N LYS A 312 -12.54 20.06 -14.17
CA LYS A 312 -13.02 20.09 -12.79
C LYS A 312 -11.90 19.80 -11.78
N ASN A 313 -11.04 18.81 -12.10
CA ASN A 313 -9.99 18.36 -11.21
C ASN A 313 -8.70 19.19 -11.37
N PHE A 314 -8.55 19.90 -12.48
CA PHE A 314 -7.38 20.69 -12.78
C PHE A 314 -7.04 21.71 -11.68
N LYS A 315 -8.02 22.53 -11.29
CA LYS A 315 -7.85 23.55 -10.24
C LYS A 315 -7.50 22.91 -8.90
N SER A 316 -8.18 21.82 -8.55
CA SER A 316 -7.96 21.10 -7.29
C SER A 316 -6.56 20.50 -7.21
N TYR A 317 -6.10 19.83 -8.28
CA TYR A 317 -4.78 19.20 -8.31
C TYR A 317 -3.66 20.23 -8.28
N PHE A 318 -3.86 21.37 -8.97
CA PHE A 318 -2.89 22.45 -8.93
C PHE A 318 -2.75 23.04 -7.52
N ASP A 319 -3.87 23.27 -6.84
CA ASP A 319 -3.88 23.73 -5.44
C ASP A 319 -3.16 22.75 -4.51
N GLN A 320 -3.44 21.45 -4.63
CA GLN A 320 -2.75 20.42 -3.84
C GLN A 320 -1.25 20.36 -4.12
N LEU A 321 -0.83 20.51 -5.37
CA LEU A 321 0.59 20.56 -5.73
C LEU A 321 1.28 21.78 -5.13
N VAL A 322 0.65 22.95 -5.20
CA VAL A 322 1.16 24.19 -4.58
C VAL A 322 1.30 24.01 -3.07
N ASN A 323 0.26 23.51 -2.39
CA ASN A 323 0.26 23.26 -0.96
C ASN A 323 1.39 22.30 -0.56
N LEU A 324 1.56 21.22 -1.28
CA LEU A 324 2.60 20.23 -1.02
C LEU A 324 4.01 20.85 -1.10
N HIS A 325 4.29 21.64 -2.14
CA HIS A 325 5.56 22.34 -2.30
C HIS A 325 5.76 23.53 -1.33
N GLN A 326 4.68 24.12 -0.84
CA GLN A 326 4.76 25.15 0.21
C GLN A 326 5.12 24.53 1.57
N LEU A 327 4.56 23.38 1.91
CA LEU A 327 4.81 22.66 3.16
C LEU A 327 6.18 22.00 3.16
N ASN A 328 6.59 21.39 2.05
CA ASN A 328 7.88 20.72 1.93
C ASN A 328 8.79 21.43 0.90
N LYS A 329 9.69 22.27 1.40
CA LYS A 329 10.65 23.03 0.60
C LYS A 329 11.75 22.18 -0.05
N SER A 330 11.88 20.91 0.29
CA SER A 330 12.85 20.00 -0.33
C SER A 330 12.36 19.48 -1.69
N LEU A 331 11.05 19.50 -1.94
CA LEU A 331 10.48 19.06 -3.22
C LEU A 331 10.98 19.92 -4.37
N ARG A 332 11.23 19.27 -5.49
CA ARG A 332 11.66 19.93 -6.72
C ARG A 332 10.66 19.66 -7.86
N PRO A 333 10.20 20.69 -8.56
CA PRO A 333 9.41 20.50 -9.76
C PRO A 333 10.27 19.91 -10.88
N SER A 334 9.68 19.03 -11.70
CA SER A 334 10.34 18.48 -12.88
C SER A 334 10.50 19.53 -14.00
N GLY A 335 11.51 19.36 -14.84
CA GLY A 335 11.71 20.25 -15.99
C GLY A 335 10.52 20.26 -16.95
N ASP A 336 9.91 19.09 -17.18
CA ASP A 336 8.74 18.94 -18.04
C ASP A 336 7.53 19.68 -17.50
N PHE A 337 7.29 19.59 -16.17
CA PHE A 337 6.22 20.33 -15.52
C PHE A 337 6.46 21.85 -15.60
N LEU A 338 7.68 22.32 -15.39
CA LEU A 338 7.99 23.74 -15.49
C LEU A 338 7.78 24.29 -16.90
N ASN A 339 8.14 23.53 -17.93
CA ASN A 339 7.90 23.88 -19.32
C ASN A 339 6.39 23.93 -19.61
N TRP A 340 5.67 22.88 -19.21
CA TRP A 340 4.21 22.84 -19.33
C TRP A 340 3.54 24.02 -18.62
N LEU A 341 3.95 24.33 -17.38
CA LEU A 341 3.39 25.44 -16.59
C LEU A 341 3.63 26.79 -17.25
N ALA A 342 4.81 26.96 -17.90
CA ALA A 342 5.12 28.17 -18.63
C ALA A 342 4.18 28.36 -19.83
N GLU A 343 3.98 27.31 -20.62
CA GLU A 343 3.09 27.31 -21.78
C GLU A 343 1.62 27.52 -21.39
N GLU A 344 1.16 26.86 -20.33
CA GLU A 344 -0.21 26.95 -19.83
C GLU A 344 -0.52 28.36 -19.34
N VAL A 345 0.38 28.99 -18.57
CA VAL A 345 0.21 30.37 -18.08
C VAL A 345 0.14 31.36 -19.24
N GLU A 346 0.97 31.21 -20.28
CA GLU A 346 0.91 32.09 -21.47
C GLU A 346 -0.40 31.88 -22.25
N SER A 347 -0.84 30.64 -22.43
CA SER A 347 -2.12 30.34 -23.09
C SER A 347 -3.31 30.98 -22.34
N ARG A 348 -3.29 30.94 -21.01
CA ARG A 348 -4.34 31.55 -20.16
C ARG A 348 -4.32 33.08 -20.21
N LYS A 349 -3.18 33.72 -20.33
CA LYS A 349 -3.09 35.18 -20.56
C LYS A 349 -3.79 35.61 -21.86
N GLU A 350 -3.71 34.80 -22.92
CA GLU A 350 -4.42 35.08 -24.17
C GLU A 350 -5.96 34.87 -24.00
N ASN A 351 -6.37 33.87 -23.27
CA ASN A 351 -7.79 33.62 -23.00
C ASN A 351 -8.46 34.70 -22.12
N LYS A 352 -7.70 35.36 -21.26
CA LYS A 352 -8.17 36.48 -20.40
C LYS A 352 -8.77 37.65 -21.21
N LYS A 353 -8.47 37.76 -22.51
CA LYS A 353 -8.98 38.78 -23.42
C LYS A 353 -10.38 38.49 -23.96
N ARG A 354 -10.98 37.31 -23.64
CA ARG A 354 -12.30 36.92 -24.09
C ARG A 354 -13.36 37.51 -23.16
N ASP A 355 -14.46 37.99 -23.72
CA ASP A 355 -15.56 38.62 -22.95
C ASP A 355 -16.34 37.62 -22.08
N ASP A 356 -16.25 36.32 -22.37
CA ASP A 356 -16.93 35.22 -21.69
C ASP A 356 -16.14 34.60 -20.53
N TYR A 357 -14.94 35.14 -20.22
CA TYR A 357 -14.03 34.57 -19.22
C TYR A 357 -14.48 34.96 -17.81
N SER A 358 -14.76 33.96 -16.96
CA SER A 358 -15.29 34.17 -15.62
C SER A 358 -14.28 34.88 -14.69
N GLN A 359 -14.79 35.56 -13.65
CA GLN A 359 -13.91 36.15 -12.64
C GLN A 359 -13.12 35.10 -11.86
N GLU A 360 -13.75 33.95 -11.58
CA GLU A 360 -13.11 32.81 -10.90
C GLU A 360 -11.91 32.28 -11.71
N ASP A 361 -12.05 32.20 -13.03
CA ASP A 361 -10.94 31.76 -13.89
C ASP A 361 -9.81 32.78 -13.92
N LYS A 362 -10.13 34.07 -13.93
CA LYS A 362 -9.13 35.14 -13.83
C LYS A 362 -8.34 35.08 -12.52
N ASP A 363 -9.03 34.86 -11.42
CA ASP A 363 -8.41 34.76 -10.09
C ASP A 363 -7.52 33.51 -10.00
N PHE A 364 -7.95 32.39 -10.59
CA PHE A 364 -7.15 31.18 -10.68
C PHE A 364 -5.91 31.33 -11.56
N ASP A 365 -6.03 32.01 -12.70
CA ASP A 365 -4.87 32.30 -13.57
C ASP A 365 -3.83 33.16 -12.88
N GLU A 366 -4.27 34.16 -12.10
CA GLU A 366 -3.37 34.97 -11.27
C GLU A 366 -2.70 34.14 -10.16
N TYR A 367 -3.43 33.19 -9.60
CA TYR A 367 -2.90 32.24 -8.63
C TYR A 367 -1.84 31.33 -9.28
N MET A 368 -2.10 30.77 -10.47
CA MET A 368 -1.12 29.96 -11.21
C MET A 368 0.15 30.75 -11.52
N LEU A 369 0.02 31.99 -11.96
CA LEU A 369 1.15 32.86 -12.25
C LEU A 369 2.00 33.11 -11.01
N ARG A 370 1.38 33.45 -9.87
CA ARG A 370 2.08 33.59 -8.59
C ARG A 370 2.79 32.31 -8.16
N ALA A 371 2.09 31.17 -8.22
CA ALA A 371 2.66 29.90 -7.84
C ALA A 371 3.87 29.51 -8.69
N ARG A 372 3.85 29.80 -10.00
CA ARG A 372 4.97 29.60 -10.89
C ARG A 372 6.23 30.31 -10.41
N HIS A 373 6.11 31.53 -9.87
CA HIS A 373 7.24 32.33 -9.41
C HIS A 373 7.63 32.04 -7.96
N GLU A 374 6.66 31.98 -7.06
CA GLU A 374 6.90 31.96 -5.62
C GLU A 374 7.13 30.52 -5.08
N VAL A 375 6.47 29.53 -5.69
CA VAL A 375 6.48 28.15 -5.19
C VAL A 375 7.39 27.25 -6.01
N PHE A 376 7.20 27.23 -7.34
CA PHE A 376 7.94 26.30 -8.21
C PHE A 376 9.30 26.86 -8.67
N GLY A 377 9.53 28.14 -8.51
CA GLY A 377 10.73 28.82 -8.96
C GLY A 377 10.81 28.94 -10.49
N ASN A 378 11.32 30.05 -10.99
CA ASN A 378 11.64 30.15 -12.40
C ASN A 378 13.13 29.82 -12.60
N PRO A 379 13.51 28.74 -13.31
CA PRO A 379 14.91 28.41 -13.56
C PRO A 379 15.69 29.52 -14.26
N MET A 380 15.01 30.45 -14.96
CA MET A 380 15.60 31.60 -15.63
C MET A 380 15.71 32.85 -14.76
N GLY A 381 15.36 32.73 -13.47
CA GLY A 381 15.55 33.76 -12.46
C GLY A 381 14.44 34.79 -12.37
N LEU A 382 14.02 35.05 -11.15
CA LEU A 382 13.06 36.07 -10.71
C LEU A 382 13.28 37.47 -11.33
N ARG A 383 14.50 37.74 -11.81
CA ARG A 383 14.86 39.06 -12.36
C ARG A 383 14.28 39.35 -13.74
N LYS A 384 14.05 38.33 -14.57
CA LYS A 384 13.55 38.53 -15.94
C LYS A 384 12.02 38.49 -15.99
N ALA A 385 11.40 37.64 -15.22
CA ALA A 385 9.95 37.47 -15.19
C ALA A 385 9.21 38.68 -14.63
N ILE A 386 9.77 39.35 -13.61
CA ILE A 386 9.19 40.58 -13.06
C ILE A 386 9.34 41.77 -14.00
N ALA A 387 10.36 41.77 -14.84
CA ALA A 387 10.58 42.86 -15.80
C ALA A 387 9.69 42.75 -17.07
N ASP A 388 9.33 41.52 -17.45
CA ASP A 388 8.54 41.28 -18.68
C ASP A 388 7.02 41.19 -18.37
N GLU A 389 6.60 41.17 -17.09
CA GLU A 389 5.21 41.07 -16.66
C GLU A 389 4.62 42.34 -16.01
N LEU A 390 5.47 43.40 -15.88
CA LEU A 390 5.07 44.78 -15.54
C LEU A 390 4.94 45.61 -16.80
#